data_764a07daa909f6f667d41886fb123fcb
#
_entry.id   764a07daa909f6f667d41886fb123fcb
#
_cell.length_a   1.000
_cell.length_b   1.000
_cell.length_c   1.000
_cell.angle_alpha   90.00
_cell.angle_beta   90.00
_cell.angle_gamma   90.00
#
_symmetry.space_group_name_H-M   'P 1'
#
loop_
_entity.id
_entity.type
_entity.pdbx_description
1 polymer ?
#
loop_
_entity_poly.entity_id
_entity_poly.type
_entity_poly.pdbx_seq_one_letter_code
_entity_poly.pdbx_strand_id
1 'polypeptide(L)'
;MGKRAAHGGHGGAWKVAYADFVTSMMCLFMVLWLVGSDDQTKAAVQRYFKGEIEQQGRRGTKEYSQFKPYMTDVVDKASKDLLALQELTRAMERLRDQLKNSSEIGEDQIRFEFYADGMRIVAIDKSKRPFFNPGTSELTDFGKFILSTVAIVLERYPYTIEIEGHTQKNIGEGETDEPINLWTLSSDRALAAQKILLDGGISNNRFFRVIGYADRQPMENTPASSEDNRRITIIVRPSDADTIELIRDQIAAP
;
A
#
# COMPACT_ATOMS: atom_id res chain seq x y z
N MET A 1 -16.36 62.33 -52.55
CA MET A 1 -15.97 62.24 -51.11
C MET A 1 -15.56 60.83 -50.80
N GLY A 2 -14.26 60.57 -50.87
CA GLY A 2 -13.70 59.18 -50.54
C GLY A 2 -13.26 59.11 -49.08
N LYS A 3 -13.81 58.16 -48.32
CA LYS A 3 -13.36 57.84 -46.97
C LYS A 3 -12.08 56.99 -47.04
N ARG A 4 -10.97 57.54 -46.58
CA ARG A 4 -9.73 56.81 -46.33
C ARG A 4 -9.96 55.82 -45.13
N ALA A 5 -9.80 54.57 -45.40
CA ALA A 5 -9.74 53.57 -44.36
C ALA A 5 -8.38 53.70 -43.63
N ALA A 6 -8.42 53.82 -42.30
CA ALA A 6 -7.24 53.82 -41.43
C ALA A 6 -6.69 52.41 -41.33
N HIS A 7 -5.47 52.15 -41.79
CA HIS A 7 -4.72 50.92 -41.50
C HIS A 7 -4.28 50.94 -40.03
N GLY A 8 -4.95 50.10 -39.19
CA GLY A 8 -4.54 49.86 -37.85
C GLY A 8 -3.17 49.14 -37.82
N GLY A 9 -2.22 49.72 -37.11
CA GLY A 9 -0.84 49.27 -37.07
C GLY A 9 -0.64 47.88 -36.47
N HIS A 10 -0.09 46.97 -37.25
CA HIS A 10 0.42 45.67 -36.83
C HIS A 10 1.75 45.74 -36.03
N GLY A 11 2.06 46.85 -35.35
CA GLY A 11 3.33 47.10 -34.67
C GLY A 11 3.54 46.40 -33.32
N GLY A 12 2.58 45.61 -32.79
CA GLY A 12 2.66 45.01 -31.45
C GLY A 12 2.96 43.50 -31.41
N ALA A 13 2.63 42.78 -32.48
CA ALA A 13 2.71 41.30 -32.46
C ALA A 13 4.14 40.77 -32.27
N TRP A 14 5.14 41.41 -32.84
CA TRP A 14 6.53 41.03 -32.66
C TRP A 14 7.03 41.23 -31.21
N LYS A 15 6.49 42.19 -30.47
CA LYS A 15 6.83 42.43 -29.07
C LYS A 15 6.33 41.29 -28.17
N VAL A 16 5.15 40.75 -28.48
CA VAL A 16 4.57 39.62 -27.77
C VAL A 16 5.41 38.35 -28.03
N ALA A 17 5.75 38.08 -29.29
CA ALA A 17 6.61 36.97 -29.67
C ALA A 17 8.03 37.07 -29.04
N TYR A 18 8.58 38.28 -29.00
CA TYR A 18 9.87 38.53 -28.33
C TYR A 18 9.78 38.34 -26.82
N ALA A 19 8.70 38.81 -26.17
CA ALA A 19 8.49 38.61 -24.75
C ALA A 19 8.37 37.10 -24.41
N ASP A 20 7.62 36.33 -25.19
CA ASP A 20 7.47 34.88 -25.02
C ASP A 20 8.81 34.15 -25.17
N PHE A 21 9.59 34.51 -26.19
CA PHE A 21 10.94 33.98 -26.40
C PHE A 21 11.85 34.27 -25.19
N VAL A 22 11.86 35.49 -24.68
CA VAL A 22 12.71 35.88 -23.54
C VAL A 22 12.27 35.16 -22.24
N THR A 23 10.95 35.04 -22.01
CA THR A 23 10.44 34.33 -20.84
C THR A 23 10.75 32.84 -20.92
N SER A 24 10.64 32.22 -22.07
CA SER A 24 11.01 30.82 -22.30
C SER A 24 12.51 30.58 -22.06
N MET A 25 13.37 31.49 -22.56
CA MET A 25 14.81 31.44 -22.29
C MET A 25 15.13 31.62 -20.80
N MET A 26 14.41 32.49 -20.10
CA MET A 26 14.58 32.69 -18.66
C MET A 26 14.18 31.44 -17.89
N CYS A 27 13.07 30.78 -18.23
CA CYS A 27 12.66 29.51 -17.61
C CYS A 27 13.70 28.44 -17.86
N LEU A 28 14.21 28.27 -19.07
CA LEU A 28 15.25 27.29 -19.38
C LEU A 28 16.53 27.58 -18.57
N PHE A 29 16.95 28.85 -18.50
CA PHE A 29 18.11 29.23 -17.69
C PHE A 29 17.91 28.90 -16.21
N MET A 30 16.73 29.19 -15.64
CA MET A 30 16.42 28.87 -14.26
C MET A 30 16.50 27.36 -13.98
N VAL A 31 15.96 26.54 -14.90
CA VAL A 31 16.03 25.07 -14.77
C VAL A 31 17.47 24.59 -14.85
N LEU A 32 18.24 25.04 -15.82
CA LEU A 32 19.65 24.63 -15.96
C LEU A 32 20.51 25.11 -14.79
N TRP A 33 20.27 26.33 -14.29
CA TRP A 33 20.93 26.84 -13.11
C TRP A 33 20.58 25.99 -11.86
N LEU A 34 19.32 25.62 -11.69
CA LEU A 34 18.88 24.78 -10.57
C LEU A 34 19.51 23.37 -10.64
N VAL A 35 19.56 22.77 -11.82
CA VAL A 35 20.19 21.46 -12.02
C VAL A 35 21.70 21.50 -11.69
N GLY A 36 22.37 22.58 -12.07
CA GLY A 36 23.82 22.80 -11.81
C GLY A 36 24.15 23.33 -10.42
N SER A 37 23.16 23.71 -9.59
CA SER A 37 23.39 24.23 -8.26
C SER A 37 23.71 23.11 -7.25
N ASP A 38 24.26 23.47 -6.10
CA ASP A 38 24.56 22.56 -5.00
C ASP A 38 23.29 22.00 -4.33
N ASP A 39 23.42 20.91 -3.60
CA ASP A 39 22.28 20.24 -2.95
C ASP A 39 21.62 21.10 -1.87
N GLN A 40 22.36 22.04 -1.25
CA GLN A 40 21.80 22.99 -0.30
C GLN A 40 20.86 23.99 -0.96
N THR A 41 21.25 24.50 -2.14
CA THR A 41 20.41 25.42 -2.94
C THR A 41 19.17 24.69 -3.45
N LYS A 42 19.28 23.46 -3.95
CA LYS A 42 18.14 22.63 -4.34
C LYS A 42 17.17 22.42 -3.20
N ALA A 43 17.69 22.05 -2.00
CA ALA A 43 16.89 21.87 -0.80
C ALA A 43 16.19 23.18 -0.36
N ALA A 44 16.86 24.33 -0.47
CA ALA A 44 16.28 25.65 -0.14
C ALA A 44 15.13 26.01 -1.08
N VAL A 45 15.30 25.81 -2.40
CA VAL A 45 14.26 26.03 -3.40
C VAL A 45 13.07 25.08 -3.18
N GLN A 46 13.36 23.81 -2.89
CA GLN A 46 12.32 22.82 -2.59
C GLN A 46 11.51 23.21 -1.33
N ARG A 47 12.15 23.69 -0.27
CA ARG A 47 11.49 24.20 0.96
C ARG A 47 10.61 25.40 0.64
N TYR A 48 11.07 26.30 -0.24
CA TYR A 48 10.28 27.47 -0.66
C TYR A 48 8.99 27.05 -1.36
N PHE A 49 9.06 26.11 -2.30
CA PHE A 49 7.88 25.60 -3.00
C PHE A 49 7.02 24.67 -2.12
N LYS A 50 7.59 23.99 -1.14
CA LYS A 50 6.84 23.23 -0.13
C LYS A 50 6.21 24.11 0.97
N GLY A 51 6.42 25.42 0.93
CA GLY A 51 5.80 26.36 1.85
C GLY A 51 6.40 26.36 3.27
N GLU A 52 7.62 25.83 3.47
CA GLU A 52 8.28 25.77 4.78
C GLU A 52 8.93 27.11 5.23
N ILE A 53 8.92 28.16 4.40
CA ILE A 53 9.58 29.46 4.70
C ILE A 53 8.60 30.50 5.23
N GLU A 54 7.59 30.14 6.00
CA GLU A 54 6.63 31.15 6.47
C GLU A 54 6.50 31.27 8.00
N GLN A 55 7.63 31.45 8.67
CA GLN A 55 7.61 32.00 10.03
C GLN A 55 8.22 33.39 10.18
N GLN A 56 8.64 34.03 9.10
CA GLN A 56 9.22 35.39 9.21
C GLN A 56 8.79 36.32 8.09
N GLY A 57 7.56 36.85 8.10
CA GLY A 57 7.23 37.99 7.28
C GLY A 57 5.82 38.09 6.72
N ARG A 58 4.94 38.64 7.49
CA ARG A 58 3.77 39.51 7.21
C ARG A 58 3.23 39.63 5.78
N ARG A 59 1.92 39.38 5.71
CA ARG A 59 0.92 39.88 4.73
C ARG A 59 0.93 39.27 3.34
N GLY A 60 0.21 38.20 3.21
CA GLY A 60 -0.30 37.66 1.95
C GLY A 60 -1.71 37.11 2.14
N THR A 61 -2.58 37.39 1.23
CA THR A 61 -4.02 37.24 1.13
C THR A 61 -4.66 36.01 1.82
N LYS A 62 -5.80 36.26 2.48
CA LYS A 62 -6.60 35.33 3.27
C LYS A 62 -7.04 34.04 2.55
N GLU A 63 -6.99 33.96 1.25
CA GLU A 63 -7.43 32.79 0.48
C GLU A 63 -6.41 31.64 0.45
N TYR A 64 -5.12 31.96 0.50
CA TYR A 64 -4.04 30.96 0.52
C TYR A 64 -3.88 30.29 1.89
N SER A 65 -4.37 30.91 2.96
CA SER A 65 -4.23 30.40 4.32
C SER A 65 -5.20 29.26 4.67
N GLN A 66 -6.27 29.06 3.90
CA GLN A 66 -7.23 27.97 4.14
C GLN A 66 -6.78 26.61 3.54
N PHE A 67 -5.94 26.62 2.51
CA PHE A 67 -5.42 25.38 1.89
C PHE A 67 -4.16 24.83 2.56
N LYS A 68 -3.41 25.67 3.26
CA LYS A 68 -2.12 25.34 3.87
C LYS A 68 -2.19 24.33 5.02
N PRO A 69 -3.15 24.38 5.97
CA PRO A 69 -3.26 23.38 7.03
C PRO A 69 -3.54 21.97 6.49
N TYR A 70 -4.41 21.88 5.48
CA TYR A 70 -4.83 20.60 4.91
C TYR A 70 -3.68 19.86 4.20
N MET A 71 -2.87 20.58 3.42
CA MET A 71 -1.73 19.99 2.69
C MET A 71 -0.59 19.57 3.64
N THR A 72 -0.30 20.35 4.68
CA THR A 72 0.71 20.00 5.68
C THR A 72 0.28 18.78 6.50
N ASP A 73 -0.96 18.71 6.92
CA ASP A 73 -1.48 17.58 7.70
C ASP A 73 -1.50 16.29 6.88
N VAL A 74 -1.82 16.35 5.59
CA VAL A 74 -1.80 15.19 4.67
C VAL A 74 -0.37 14.70 4.43
N VAL A 75 0.58 15.59 4.17
CA VAL A 75 1.99 15.22 3.95
C VAL A 75 2.64 14.68 5.23
N ASP A 76 2.37 15.29 6.38
CA ASP A 76 2.87 14.81 7.68
C ASP A 76 2.28 13.45 8.03
N LYS A 77 1.01 13.22 7.75
CA LYS A 77 0.35 11.94 7.94
C LYS A 77 0.93 10.87 7.03
N ALA A 78 1.06 11.14 5.73
CA ALA A 78 1.66 10.21 4.77
C ALA A 78 3.11 9.84 5.14
N SER A 79 3.90 10.81 5.63
CA SER A 79 5.26 10.56 6.09
C SER A 79 5.30 9.65 7.33
N LYS A 80 4.38 9.83 8.27
CA LYS A 80 4.23 8.96 9.45
C LYS A 80 3.79 7.56 9.06
N ASP A 81 2.82 7.44 8.15
CA ASP A 81 2.33 6.15 7.67
C ASP A 81 3.41 5.38 6.89
N LEU A 82 4.23 6.08 6.09
CA LEU A 82 5.38 5.47 5.41
C LEU A 82 6.42 4.95 6.41
N LEU A 83 6.76 5.72 7.43
CA LEU A 83 7.68 5.29 8.49
C LEU A 83 7.12 4.09 9.25
N ALA A 84 5.84 4.12 9.60
CA ALA A 84 5.18 3.01 10.29
C ALA A 84 5.11 1.74 9.40
N LEU A 85 4.92 1.88 8.08
CA LEU A 85 4.99 0.76 7.13
C LEU A 85 6.40 0.16 7.07
N GLN A 86 7.44 0.99 7.06
CA GLN A 86 8.82 0.52 7.13
C GLN A 86 9.13 -0.21 8.44
N GLU A 87 8.63 0.28 9.56
CA GLU A 87 8.78 -0.38 10.87
C GLU A 87 8.03 -1.72 10.91
N LEU A 88 6.81 -1.77 10.39
CA LEU A 88 6.05 -3.01 10.25
C LEU A 88 6.80 -4.02 9.37
N THR A 89 7.34 -3.57 8.22
CA THR A 89 8.15 -4.41 7.33
C THR A 89 9.32 -5.04 8.09
N ARG A 90 10.09 -4.23 8.80
CA ARG A 90 11.22 -4.72 9.63
C ARG A 90 10.77 -5.67 10.75
N ALA A 91 9.62 -5.40 11.38
CA ALA A 91 9.08 -6.27 12.41
C ALA A 91 8.67 -7.63 11.84
N MET A 92 8.05 -7.65 10.66
CA MET A 92 7.64 -8.89 9.99
C MET A 92 8.84 -9.67 9.42
N GLU A 93 9.88 -9.00 8.95
CA GLU A 93 11.13 -9.66 8.56
C GLU A 93 11.79 -10.36 9.77
N ARG A 94 11.86 -9.70 10.91
CA ARG A 94 12.36 -10.32 12.15
C ARG A 94 11.52 -11.50 12.57
N LEU A 95 10.20 -11.38 12.50
CA LEU A 95 9.28 -12.48 12.78
C LEU A 95 9.56 -13.67 11.86
N ARG A 96 9.66 -13.42 10.53
CA ARG A 96 9.99 -14.45 9.55
C ARG A 96 11.30 -15.18 9.91
N ASP A 97 12.35 -14.41 10.25
CA ASP A 97 13.65 -15.00 10.55
C ASP A 97 13.62 -15.79 11.87
N GLN A 98 12.87 -15.34 12.87
CA GLN A 98 12.63 -16.10 14.11
C GLN A 98 11.87 -17.41 13.83
N LEU A 99 10.84 -17.34 13.00
CA LEU A 99 10.03 -18.50 12.63
C LEU A 99 10.84 -19.52 11.80
N LYS A 100 11.71 -19.07 10.90
CA LYS A 100 12.61 -19.94 10.13
C LYS A 100 13.66 -20.65 11.00
N ASN A 101 14.18 -19.95 11.99
CA ASN A 101 15.20 -20.50 12.89
C ASN A 101 14.63 -21.50 13.91
N SER A 102 13.34 -21.41 14.20
CA SER A 102 12.64 -22.41 15.01
C SER A 102 12.30 -23.60 14.15
N SER A 103 13.08 -24.62 13.99
CA SER A 103 12.87 -25.89 13.23
C SER A 103 11.40 -26.34 13.01
N GLU A 104 10.47 -25.50 13.35
CA GLU A 104 9.04 -25.72 13.43
C GLU A 104 8.28 -25.31 12.18
N ILE A 105 8.86 -24.49 11.25
CA ILE A 105 8.15 -24.00 10.07
C ILE A 105 8.92 -24.39 8.81
N GLY A 106 8.22 -24.99 7.85
CA GLY A 106 8.77 -25.25 6.52
C GLY A 106 9.12 -23.93 5.83
N GLU A 107 10.25 -23.89 5.10
CA GLU A 107 10.81 -22.65 4.50
C GLU A 107 9.82 -21.84 3.68
N ASP A 108 8.75 -22.44 3.15
CA ASP A 108 7.80 -21.80 2.24
C ASP A 108 6.37 -21.69 2.79
N GLN A 109 6.13 -22.01 4.06
CA GLN A 109 4.76 -21.97 4.60
C GLN A 109 4.24 -20.57 4.87
N ILE A 110 5.13 -19.63 5.17
CA ILE A 110 4.75 -18.24 5.41
C ILE A 110 5.61 -17.35 4.52
N ARG A 111 4.95 -16.57 3.66
CA ARG A 111 5.59 -15.60 2.78
C ARG A 111 5.13 -14.20 3.14
N PHE A 112 6.06 -13.27 3.19
CA PHE A 112 5.80 -11.85 3.35
C PHE A 112 6.16 -11.17 2.03
N GLU A 113 5.17 -10.57 1.41
CA GLU A 113 5.29 -9.87 0.14
C GLU A 113 5.03 -8.38 0.38
N PHE A 114 6.00 -7.55 0.04
CA PHE A 114 5.92 -6.10 0.25
C PHE A 114 5.58 -5.41 -1.05
N TYR A 115 4.58 -4.54 -1.01
CA TYR A 115 4.09 -3.75 -2.13
C TYR A 115 4.15 -2.27 -1.79
N ALA A 116 4.06 -1.42 -2.80
CA ALA A 116 4.03 0.03 -2.62
C ALA A 116 2.86 0.50 -1.73
N ASP A 117 1.73 -0.21 -1.79
CA ASP A 117 0.49 0.13 -1.09
C ASP A 117 0.24 -0.68 0.18
N GLY A 118 1.22 -1.49 0.62
CA GLY A 118 1.06 -2.31 1.82
C GLY A 118 1.86 -3.61 1.80
N MET A 119 1.38 -4.58 2.54
CA MET A 119 2.02 -5.88 2.69
C MET A 119 1.00 -7.01 2.59
N ARG A 120 1.44 -8.14 2.05
CA ARG A 120 0.70 -9.40 2.09
C ARG A 120 1.45 -10.43 2.91
N ILE A 121 0.73 -11.10 3.79
CA ILE A 121 1.19 -12.25 4.55
C ILE A 121 0.45 -13.46 3.99
N VAL A 122 1.17 -14.35 3.33
CA VAL A 122 0.61 -15.54 2.71
C VAL A 122 0.95 -16.75 3.57
N ALA A 123 -0.05 -17.33 4.20
CA ALA A 123 0.05 -18.55 5.03
C ALA A 123 -0.44 -19.74 4.20
N ILE A 124 0.50 -20.60 3.76
CA ILE A 124 0.21 -21.74 2.90
C ILE A 124 -0.06 -22.98 3.74
N ASP A 125 -1.21 -23.62 3.52
CA ASP A 125 -1.65 -24.81 4.24
C ASP A 125 -1.02 -26.08 3.65
N LYS A 126 0.16 -26.44 4.14
CA LYS A 126 0.91 -27.63 3.69
C LYS A 126 0.51 -28.89 4.43
N SER A 127 0.44 -30.01 3.72
CA SER A 127 0.04 -31.30 4.30
C SER A 127 0.93 -31.80 5.43
N LYS A 128 2.24 -31.44 5.42
CA LYS A 128 3.17 -31.82 6.49
C LYS A 128 2.89 -31.13 7.82
N ARG A 129 2.43 -29.87 7.78
CA ARG A 129 2.03 -29.07 8.95
C ARG A 129 0.84 -28.19 8.57
N PRO A 130 -0.35 -28.73 8.65
CA PRO A 130 -1.54 -28.02 8.20
C PRO A 130 -1.91 -26.88 9.15
N PHE A 131 -2.39 -25.78 8.59
CA PHE A 131 -3.03 -24.70 9.35
C PHE A 131 -4.44 -25.08 9.78
N PHE A 132 -5.12 -25.88 8.97
CA PHE A 132 -6.48 -26.34 9.24
C PHE A 132 -6.55 -27.87 9.27
N ASN A 133 -7.47 -28.39 10.04
CA ASN A 133 -7.80 -29.80 9.97
C ASN A 133 -8.31 -30.16 8.54
N PRO A 134 -7.95 -31.32 7.99
CA PRO A 134 -8.29 -31.70 6.62
C PRO A 134 -9.78 -31.55 6.34
N GLY A 135 -10.12 -30.88 5.23
CA GLY A 135 -11.52 -30.68 4.81
C GLY A 135 -12.35 -29.71 5.64
N THR A 136 -11.80 -29.12 6.69
CA THR A 136 -12.53 -28.25 7.62
C THR A 136 -11.96 -26.81 7.66
N SER A 137 -12.65 -25.92 8.36
CA SER A 137 -12.18 -24.57 8.73
C SER A 137 -11.64 -24.48 10.16
N GLU A 138 -11.53 -25.62 10.84
CA GLU A 138 -10.98 -25.68 12.19
C GLU A 138 -9.46 -25.53 12.16
N LEU A 139 -8.93 -24.53 12.86
CA LEU A 139 -7.49 -24.28 12.96
C LEU A 139 -6.81 -25.30 13.85
N THR A 140 -5.68 -25.83 13.39
CA THR A 140 -4.76 -26.61 14.21
C THR A 140 -4.07 -25.73 15.24
N ASP A 141 -3.43 -26.34 16.26
CA ASP A 141 -2.64 -25.57 17.23
C ASP A 141 -1.49 -24.81 16.56
N PHE A 142 -0.90 -25.38 15.51
CA PHE A 142 0.09 -24.70 14.69
C PHE A 142 -0.50 -23.47 13.98
N GLY A 143 -1.65 -23.60 13.32
CA GLY A 143 -2.34 -22.50 12.67
C GLY A 143 -2.70 -21.37 13.65
N LYS A 144 -3.23 -21.72 14.82
CA LYS A 144 -3.53 -20.77 15.90
C LYS A 144 -2.27 -20.04 16.37
N PHE A 145 -1.18 -20.77 16.62
CA PHE A 145 0.10 -20.18 17.05
C PHE A 145 0.63 -19.15 16.05
N ILE A 146 0.66 -19.50 14.77
CA ILE A 146 1.16 -18.59 13.73
C ILE A 146 0.30 -17.33 13.60
N LEU A 147 -1.03 -17.51 13.51
CA LEU A 147 -1.95 -16.37 13.37
C LEU A 147 -1.94 -15.48 14.62
N SER A 148 -1.83 -16.04 15.82
CA SER A 148 -1.69 -15.27 17.06
C SER A 148 -0.37 -14.48 17.08
N THR A 149 0.72 -15.07 16.61
CA THR A 149 2.01 -14.38 16.53
C THR A 149 1.97 -13.22 15.53
N VAL A 150 1.31 -13.39 14.38
CA VAL A 150 1.05 -12.33 13.41
C VAL A 150 0.18 -11.24 14.04
N ALA A 151 -0.86 -11.60 14.78
CA ALA A 151 -1.76 -10.67 15.46
C ALA A 151 -1.02 -9.74 16.43
N ILE A 152 -0.10 -10.28 17.26
CA ILE A 152 0.70 -9.50 18.21
C ILE A 152 1.53 -8.42 17.52
N VAL A 153 2.06 -8.70 16.32
CA VAL A 153 2.80 -7.70 15.56
C VAL A 153 1.87 -6.68 14.93
N LEU A 154 0.77 -7.13 14.29
CA LEU A 154 -0.17 -6.26 13.59
C LEU A 154 -0.98 -5.36 14.54
N GLU A 155 -1.20 -5.78 15.78
CA GLU A 155 -1.94 -5.00 16.79
C GLU A 155 -1.31 -3.62 17.01
N ARG A 156 0.01 -3.53 16.95
CA ARG A 156 0.78 -2.31 17.20
C ARG A 156 0.66 -1.23 16.11
N TYR A 157 0.12 -1.57 14.95
CA TYR A 157 0.08 -0.69 13.78
C TYR A 157 -1.36 -0.43 13.34
N PRO A 158 -1.75 0.83 13.08
CA PRO A 158 -3.15 1.21 12.82
C PRO A 158 -3.60 0.97 11.36
N TYR A 159 -3.19 -0.14 10.76
CA TYR A 159 -3.53 -0.45 9.36
C TYR A 159 -4.84 -1.19 9.23
N THR A 160 -5.49 -1.05 8.08
CA THR A 160 -6.64 -1.87 7.69
C THR A 160 -6.17 -3.26 7.24
N ILE A 161 -7.01 -4.24 7.49
CA ILE A 161 -6.73 -5.65 7.23
C ILE A 161 -7.82 -6.23 6.35
N GLU A 162 -7.40 -6.91 5.29
CA GLU A 162 -8.25 -7.78 4.49
C GLU A 162 -7.79 -9.21 4.66
N ILE A 163 -8.73 -10.15 4.67
CA ILE A 163 -8.41 -11.57 4.76
C ILE A 163 -9.04 -12.30 3.58
N GLU A 164 -8.20 -13.04 2.87
CA GLU A 164 -8.61 -13.84 1.72
C GLU A 164 -8.35 -15.31 2.01
N GLY A 165 -9.39 -16.14 1.79
CA GLY A 165 -9.30 -17.57 1.87
C GLY A 165 -9.28 -18.20 0.48
N HIS A 166 -8.36 -19.13 0.24
CA HIS A 166 -8.22 -19.84 -1.01
C HIS A 166 -8.14 -21.35 -0.78
N THR A 167 -8.63 -22.11 -1.74
CA THR A 167 -8.55 -23.57 -1.75
C THR A 167 -7.88 -24.05 -3.04
N GLN A 168 -7.32 -25.24 -3.01
CA GLN A 168 -6.93 -25.92 -4.25
C GLN A 168 -8.14 -26.47 -4.98
N LYS A 169 -8.00 -26.66 -6.29
CA LYS A 169 -8.95 -27.43 -7.08
C LYS A 169 -8.85 -28.91 -6.72
N ASN A 170 -9.97 -29.59 -6.63
CA ASN A 170 -10.04 -31.02 -6.29
C ASN A 170 -9.42 -31.33 -4.90
N ILE A 171 -9.93 -30.67 -3.86
CA ILE A 171 -9.76 -31.19 -2.51
C ILE A 171 -10.49 -32.52 -2.51
N GLY A 172 -9.74 -33.61 -2.31
CA GLY A 172 -10.29 -34.96 -2.27
C GLY A 172 -11.52 -35.02 -1.37
N GLU A 173 -12.47 -35.83 -1.75
CA GLU A 173 -13.68 -36.13 -1.00
C GLU A 173 -13.27 -36.32 0.47
N GLY A 174 -13.82 -35.48 1.35
CA GLY A 174 -13.62 -35.64 2.78
C GLY A 174 -14.14 -37.01 3.21
N GLU A 175 -13.92 -37.39 4.45
CA GLU A 175 -14.45 -38.65 5.03
C GLU A 175 -16.00 -38.76 4.92
N THR A 176 -16.66 -37.72 4.42
CA THR A 176 -18.10 -37.65 4.18
C THR A 176 -18.37 -37.76 2.68
N ASP A 177 -19.36 -38.56 2.28
CA ASP A 177 -19.82 -38.76 0.89
C ASP A 177 -20.37 -37.45 0.24
N GLU A 178 -20.35 -36.30 0.94
CA GLU A 178 -20.84 -35.03 0.40
C GLU A 178 -19.69 -34.19 -0.18
N PRO A 179 -19.87 -33.63 -1.38
CA PRO A 179 -18.86 -32.79 -2.00
C PRO A 179 -18.65 -31.49 -1.18
N ILE A 180 -17.39 -31.20 -0.82
CA ILE A 180 -17.03 -30.00 -0.07
C ILE A 180 -17.33 -28.76 -0.95
N ASN A 181 -18.12 -27.84 -0.43
CA ASN A 181 -18.33 -26.54 -1.06
C ASN A 181 -17.09 -25.65 -0.84
N LEU A 182 -16.28 -25.48 -1.88
CA LEU A 182 -15.03 -24.71 -1.81
C LEU A 182 -15.25 -23.23 -1.46
N TRP A 183 -16.38 -22.65 -1.85
CA TRP A 183 -16.74 -21.27 -1.50
C TRP A 183 -16.98 -21.12 -0.01
N THR A 184 -17.76 -22.02 0.56
CA THR A 184 -18.03 -22.04 2.00
C THR A 184 -16.75 -22.31 2.75
N LEU A 185 -15.99 -23.33 2.38
CA LEU A 185 -14.75 -23.68 3.06
C LEU A 185 -13.72 -22.54 3.07
N SER A 186 -13.53 -21.88 1.93
CA SER A 186 -12.57 -20.77 1.83
C SER A 186 -13.01 -19.55 2.67
N SER A 187 -14.30 -19.25 2.68
CA SER A 187 -14.87 -18.18 3.49
C SER A 187 -14.77 -18.47 4.99
N ASP A 188 -15.12 -19.68 5.40
CA ASP A 188 -15.08 -20.11 6.80
C ASP A 188 -13.64 -20.14 7.35
N ARG A 189 -12.67 -20.54 6.53
CA ARG A 189 -11.24 -20.46 6.87
C ARG A 189 -10.77 -19.03 7.05
N ALA A 190 -11.19 -18.11 6.18
CA ALA A 190 -10.88 -16.69 6.31
C ALA A 190 -11.51 -16.08 7.58
N LEU A 191 -12.74 -16.45 7.92
CA LEU A 191 -13.42 -16.04 9.15
C LEU A 191 -12.76 -16.64 10.40
N ALA A 192 -12.30 -17.90 10.34
CA ALA A 192 -11.55 -18.52 11.44
C ALA A 192 -10.22 -17.78 11.68
N ALA A 193 -9.52 -17.37 10.61
CA ALA A 193 -8.32 -16.55 10.74
C ALA A 193 -8.64 -15.18 11.34
N GLN A 194 -9.70 -14.50 10.88
CA GLN A 194 -10.16 -13.23 11.48
C GLN A 194 -10.40 -13.36 12.98
N LYS A 195 -11.05 -14.43 13.39
CA LYS A 195 -11.33 -14.67 14.82
C LYS A 195 -10.05 -14.71 15.66
N ILE A 196 -9.02 -15.41 15.23
CA ILE A 196 -7.73 -15.45 15.94
C ILE A 196 -7.06 -14.07 15.98
N LEU A 197 -7.16 -13.29 14.91
CA LEU A 197 -6.62 -11.92 14.88
C LEU A 197 -7.37 -11.00 15.85
N LEU A 198 -8.69 -11.13 15.95
CA LEU A 198 -9.52 -10.42 16.94
C LEU A 198 -9.15 -10.82 18.38
N ASP A 199 -9.04 -12.12 18.64
CA ASP A 199 -8.63 -12.67 19.94
C ASP A 199 -7.21 -12.20 20.33
N GLY A 200 -6.35 -11.92 19.34
CA GLY A 200 -5.02 -11.34 19.49
C GLY A 200 -4.99 -9.81 19.69
N GLY A 201 -6.15 -9.16 19.89
CA GLY A 201 -6.26 -7.74 20.25
C GLY A 201 -6.51 -6.78 19.07
N ILE A 202 -6.59 -7.27 17.85
CA ILE A 202 -6.89 -6.41 16.69
C ILE A 202 -8.35 -5.98 16.74
N SER A 203 -8.61 -4.65 16.73
CA SER A 203 -9.96 -4.10 16.78
C SER A 203 -10.77 -4.44 15.52
N ASN A 204 -12.07 -4.74 15.69
CA ASN A 204 -12.94 -5.15 14.60
C ASN A 204 -13.09 -4.10 13.48
N ASN A 205 -13.02 -2.81 13.80
CA ASN A 205 -13.08 -1.71 12.83
C ASN A 205 -11.87 -1.64 11.87
N ARG A 206 -10.81 -2.39 12.14
CA ARG A 206 -9.63 -2.50 11.26
C ARG A 206 -9.83 -3.51 10.14
N PHE A 207 -10.81 -4.40 10.23
CA PHE A 207 -11.10 -5.33 9.15
C PHE A 207 -11.95 -4.66 8.08
N PHE A 208 -11.36 -4.48 6.89
CA PHE A 208 -12.07 -3.91 5.74
C PHE A 208 -12.98 -4.94 5.09
N ARG A 209 -12.49 -6.17 4.90
CA ARG A 209 -13.26 -7.27 4.32
C ARG A 209 -12.64 -8.64 4.61
N VAL A 210 -13.50 -9.67 4.57
CA VAL A 210 -13.11 -11.08 4.60
C VAL A 210 -13.74 -11.78 3.42
N ILE A 211 -12.94 -12.46 2.58
CA ILE A 211 -13.37 -13.00 1.30
C ILE A 211 -12.92 -14.45 1.16
N GLY A 212 -13.81 -15.31 0.66
CA GLY A 212 -13.47 -16.63 0.18
C GLY A 212 -13.44 -16.65 -1.36
N TYR A 213 -12.34 -17.07 -1.94
CA TYR A 213 -12.15 -17.16 -3.40
C TYR A 213 -12.28 -18.59 -3.95
N ALA A 214 -12.55 -19.57 -3.11
CA ALA A 214 -12.54 -20.97 -3.52
C ALA A 214 -11.23 -21.31 -4.30
N ASP A 215 -11.33 -21.97 -5.44
CA ASP A 215 -10.24 -22.32 -6.34
C ASP A 215 -10.05 -21.33 -7.51
N ARG A 216 -10.69 -20.15 -7.45
CA ARG A 216 -10.76 -19.22 -8.58
C ARG A 216 -9.53 -18.36 -8.79
N GLN A 217 -8.68 -18.23 -7.76
CA GLN A 217 -7.47 -17.46 -7.83
C GLN A 217 -6.25 -18.32 -7.43
N PRO A 218 -5.77 -19.21 -8.34
CA PRO A 218 -4.56 -19.96 -8.07
C PRO A 218 -3.35 -19.02 -7.99
N MET A 219 -2.30 -19.45 -7.30
CA MET A 219 -1.02 -18.73 -7.28
C MET A 219 -0.38 -18.73 -8.67
N GLU A 220 0.32 -17.67 -9.01
CA GLU A 220 1.04 -17.56 -10.28
C GLU A 220 2.04 -18.71 -10.43
N ASN A 221 2.12 -19.24 -11.65
CA ASN A 221 3.01 -20.35 -12.01
C ASN A 221 2.78 -21.65 -11.20
N THR A 222 1.60 -21.81 -10.59
CA THR A 222 1.27 -22.96 -9.77
C THR A 222 0.06 -23.70 -10.33
N PRO A 223 0.11 -25.04 -10.51
CA PRO A 223 -1.06 -25.81 -10.93
C PRO A 223 -2.23 -25.60 -9.98
N ALA A 224 -3.45 -25.47 -10.50
CA ALA A 224 -4.65 -25.22 -9.67
C ALA A 224 -4.90 -26.33 -8.62
N SER A 225 -4.41 -27.54 -8.85
CA SER A 225 -4.50 -28.69 -7.93
C SER A 225 -3.40 -28.72 -6.88
N SER A 226 -2.41 -27.81 -6.93
CA SER A 226 -1.32 -27.78 -5.95
C SER A 226 -1.82 -27.39 -4.57
N GLU A 227 -1.23 -27.99 -3.53
CA GLU A 227 -1.49 -27.62 -2.14
C GLU A 227 -1.09 -26.16 -1.81
N ASP A 228 -0.23 -25.53 -2.62
CA ASP A 228 0.15 -24.13 -2.45
C ASP A 228 -1.05 -23.18 -2.62
N ASN A 229 -2.09 -23.63 -3.32
CA ASN A 229 -3.33 -22.87 -3.46
C ASN A 229 -4.21 -22.89 -2.21
N ARG A 230 -4.00 -23.85 -1.29
CA ARG A 230 -4.62 -23.82 0.03
C ARG A 230 -3.88 -22.79 0.89
N ARG A 231 -4.41 -21.60 0.98
CA ARG A 231 -3.75 -20.52 1.72
C ARG A 231 -4.74 -19.54 2.30
N ILE A 232 -4.29 -18.86 3.32
CA ILE A 232 -4.89 -17.62 3.82
C ILE A 232 -3.94 -16.48 3.48
N THR A 233 -4.47 -15.42 2.89
CA THR A 233 -3.73 -14.19 2.63
C THR A 233 -4.26 -13.08 3.52
N ILE A 234 -3.39 -12.48 4.32
CA ILE A 234 -3.70 -11.31 5.14
C ILE A 234 -3.07 -10.12 4.45
N ILE A 235 -3.89 -9.17 4.00
CA ILE A 235 -3.44 -7.96 3.32
C ILE A 235 -3.55 -6.81 4.31
N VAL A 236 -2.45 -6.10 4.48
CA VAL A 236 -2.31 -4.98 5.42
C VAL A 236 -2.04 -3.72 4.62
N ARG A 237 -2.90 -2.71 4.76
CA ARG A 237 -2.80 -1.43 4.03
C ARG A 237 -3.01 -0.24 4.95
N PRO A 238 -2.43 0.93 4.64
CA PRO A 238 -2.82 2.19 5.26
C PRO A 238 -4.32 2.42 5.15
N SER A 239 -4.89 3.08 6.15
CA SER A 239 -6.35 3.26 6.24
C SER A 239 -6.95 4.26 5.25
N ASP A 240 -6.13 5.12 4.64
CA ASP A 240 -6.57 6.20 3.76
C ASP A 240 -6.13 5.98 2.30
N ALA A 241 -7.06 6.17 1.38
CA ALA A 241 -6.79 6.12 -0.06
C ALA A 241 -5.76 7.19 -0.49
N ASP A 242 -5.84 8.39 0.09
CA ASP A 242 -4.93 9.50 -0.20
C ASP A 242 -3.48 9.17 0.23
N THR A 243 -3.30 8.49 1.37
CA THR A 243 -2.00 8.01 1.82
C THR A 243 -1.43 6.95 0.89
N ILE A 244 -2.25 6.04 0.36
CA ILE A 244 -1.82 5.00 -0.59
C ILE A 244 -1.33 5.63 -1.90
N GLU A 245 -2.02 6.64 -2.41
CA GLU A 245 -1.65 7.34 -3.64
C GLU A 245 -0.33 8.10 -3.48
N LEU A 246 -0.14 8.80 -2.36
CA LEU A 246 1.11 9.51 -2.04
C LEU A 246 2.31 8.56 -1.86
N ILE A 247 2.12 7.42 -1.22
CA ILE A 247 3.16 6.40 -1.06
C ILE A 247 3.55 5.81 -2.42
N ARG A 248 2.56 5.52 -3.27
CA ARG A 248 2.78 5.00 -4.62
C ARG A 248 3.61 5.98 -5.47
N ASP A 249 3.28 7.26 -5.43
CA ASP A 249 4.00 8.30 -6.17
C ASP A 249 5.44 8.49 -5.70
N GLN A 250 5.70 8.34 -4.39
CA GLN A 250 7.06 8.42 -3.84
C GLN A 250 7.94 7.21 -4.21
N ILE A 251 7.35 6.02 -4.33
CA ILE A 251 8.09 4.80 -4.71
C ILE A 251 8.26 4.70 -6.24
N ALA A 252 7.32 5.26 -7.01
CA ALA A 252 7.40 5.30 -8.47
C ALA A 252 8.32 6.40 -9.01
N ALA A 253 8.79 7.31 -8.17
CA ALA A 253 9.78 8.32 -8.55
C ALA A 253 11.16 7.64 -8.67
N PRO A 254 11.82 7.69 -9.86
CA PRO A 254 13.10 7.05 -10.14
C PRO A 254 14.25 7.64 -9.34
#